data_69a4d7ad48b4dfdca76421d9822fec8d
#
_entry.id   69a4d7ad48b4dfdca76421d9822fec8d
#
_cell.length_a   1.000
_cell.length_b   1.000
_cell.length_c   1.000
_cell.angle_alpha   90.00
_cell.angle_beta   90.00
_cell.angle_gamma   90.00
#
_symmetry.space_group_name_H-M   'P 1'
#
loop_
_entity.id
_entity.type
_entity.pdbx_description
1 polymer ?
#
loop_
_entity_poly.entity_id
_entity_poly.type
_entity_poly.pdbx_seq_one_letter_code
_entity_poly.pdbx_strand_id
1 'polypeptide(L)'
;MKSDPDSYESQVGALAPANAIDLRSDTVTHPTPAMREAMYRAEVGDDVYGEDPTVNRLEELAAEMVGKEAALFVPTGTMGNAVALLTHCRRGDEIIVGDRAHMYLYEVGGSARLNGSPARAIPNQPDGSLDPARLRASFLGDDVHEARTGLLCLENTHNMC
;
A
#
# COMPACT_ATOMS: atom_id res chain seq x y z
N MET A 1 1.13 32.67 5.82
CA MET A 1 1.09 31.48 4.93
C MET A 1 -0.37 31.07 4.84
N LYS A 2 -0.99 31.09 3.67
CA LYS A 2 -2.34 30.54 3.50
C LYS A 2 -2.18 29.01 3.53
N SER A 3 -2.93 28.33 4.38
CA SER A 3 -3.00 26.87 4.40
C SER A 3 -3.43 26.37 3.02
N ASP A 4 -2.70 25.45 2.45
CA ASP A 4 -3.08 24.76 1.24
C ASP A 4 -4.41 24.04 1.49
N PRO A 5 -5.48 24.33 0.74
CA PRO A 5 -6.76 23.66 0.92
C PRO A 5 -6.71 22.14 0.67
N ASP A 6 -5.69 21.66 -0.01
CA ASP A 6 -5.46 20.24 -0.27
C ASP A 6 -4.51 19.58 0.75
N SER A 7 -4.11 20.30 1.81
CA SER A 7 -3.27 19.72 2.86
C SER A 7 -4.05 18.69 3.68
N TYR A 8 -3.36 17.62 4.10
CA TYR A 8 -3.91 16.58 4.98
C TYR A 8 -4.60 17.18 6.23
N GLU A 9 -4.07 18.26 6.80
CA GLU A 9 -4.65 18.94 7.97
C GLU A 9 -6.00 19.59 7.66
N SER A 10 -6.26 20.05 6.43
CA SER A 10 -7.56 20.61 6.04
C SER A 10 -8.64 19.52 5.87
N GLN A 11 -8.24 18.27 5.62
CA GLN A 11 -9.14 17.14 5.44
C GLN A 11 -9.52 16.48 6.78
N VAL A 12 -8.66 16.56 7.79
CA VAL A 12 -8.88 15.89 9.10
C VAL A 12 -9.84 16.65 10.02
N GLY A 13 -10.12 17.92 9.76
CA GLY A 13 -10.84 18.80 10.70
C GLY A 13 -12.36 18.86 10.58
N ALA A 14 -12.97 18.36 9.52
CA ALA A 14 -14.42 18.43 9.33
C ALA A 14 -15.06 17.07 9.63
N LEU A 15 -15.76 16.97 10.77
CA LEU A 15 -16.68 15.85 10.99
C LEU A 15 -17.70 15.82 9.86
N ALA A 16 -17.76 14.73 9.12
CA ALA A 16 -18.77 14.54 8.08
C ALA A 16 -20.19 14.72 8.69
N PRO A 17 -21.14 15.32 7.97
CA PRO A 17 -22.52 15.36 8.43
C PRO A 17 -23.02 13.96 8.79
N ALA A 18 -23.83 13.85 9.84
CA ALA A 18 -24.29 12.56 10.39
C ALA A 18 -24.93 11.59 9.36
N ASN A 19 -25.37 12.12 8.22
CA ASN A 19 -26.01 11.37 7.13
C ASN A 19 -25.15 11.30 5.86
N ALA A 20 -23.88 11.69 5.90
CA ALA A 20 -23.01 11.62 4.74
C ALA A 20 -22.54 10.17 4.51
N ILE A 21 -22.51 9.76 3.25
CA ILE A 21 -21.81 8.54 2.84
C ILE A 21 -20.32 8.91 2.80
N ASP A 22 -19.53 8.32 3.69
CA ASP A 22 -18.11 8.64 3.82
C ASP A 22 -17.27 7.69 2.98
N LEU A 23 -16.69 8.23 1.91
CA LEU A 23 -15.82 7.51 0.98
C LEU A 23 -14.38 8.04 1.00
N ARG A 24 -13.97 8.75 2.04
CA ARG A 24 -12.62 9.35 2.13
C ARG A 24 -11.50 8.32 2.18
N SER A 25 -11.73 7.19 2.81
CA SER A 25 -10.73 6.11 2.97
C SER A 25 -11.43 4.83 3.41
N ASP A 26 -10.84 3.68 3.08
CA ASP A 26 -11.22 2.37 3.63
C ASP A 26 -11.09 2.34 5.16
N THR A 27 -10.17 3.11 5.72
CA THR A 27 -9.91 3.17 7.18
C THR A 27 -11.08 3.74 7.99
N VAL A 28 -12.03 4.47 7.39
CA VAL A 28 -13.23 4.96 8.09
C VAL A 28 -14.36 3.93 8.14
N THR A 29 -14.21 2.79 7.49
CA THR A 29 -15.22 1.73 7.49
C THR A 29 -15.27 1.01 8.83
N HIS A 30 -16.46 0.55 9.21
CA HIS A 30 -16.69 -0.19 10.43
C HIS A 30 -17.09 -1.64 10.13
N PRO A 31 -16.65 -2.62 10.93
CA PRO A 31 -17.10 -3.99 10.76
C PRO A 31 -18.62 -4.09 11.06
N THR A 32 -19.31 -4.86 10.23
CA THR A 32 -20.73 -5.16 10.44
C THR A 32 -20.93 -5.99 11.72
N PRO A 33 -22.18 -6.09 12.26
CA PRO A 33 -22.44 -7.00 13.38
C PRO A 33 -22.03 -8.45 13.12
N ALA A 34 -22.24 -8.94 11.90
CA ALA A 34 -21.83 -10.31 11.53
C ALA A 34 -20.30 -10.47 11.51
N MET A 35 -19.57 -9.46 11.03
CA MET A 35 -18.10 -9.46 11.09
C MET A 35 -17.59 -9.44 12.53
N ARG A 36 -18.22 -8.65 13.41
CA ARG A 36 -17.86 -8.61 14.85
C ARG A 36 -18.10 -9.97 15.53
N GLU A 37 -19.20 -10.64 15.22
CA GLU A 37 -19.51 -11.98 15.73
C GLU A 37 -18.51 -13.01 15.20
N ALA A 38 -18.14 -12.93 13.92
CA ALA A 38 -17.13 -13.81 13.34
C ALA A 38 -15.76 -13.63 14.04
N MET A 39 -15.35 -12.39 14.29
CA MET A 39 -14.11 -12.10 15.04
C MET A 39 -14.18 -12.65 16.48
N TYR A 40 -15.31 -12.49 17.14
CA TYR A 40 -15.48 -12.99 18.53
C TYR A 40 -15.41 -14.52 18.61
N ARG A 41 -15.91 -15.23 17.59
CA ARG A 41 -15.92 -16.70 17.55
C ARG A 41 -14.72 -17.32 16.87
N ALA A 42 -13.84 -16.49 16.28
CA ALA A 42 -12.69 -17.02 15.56
C ALA A 42 -11.85 -17.91 16.47
N GLU A 43 -11.53 -19.09 15.97
CA GLU A 43 -10.53 -19.95 16.57
C GLU A 43 -9.16 -19.32 16.31
N VAL A 44 -8.32 -19.27 17.34
CA VAL A 44 -6.99 -18.64 17.27
C VAL A 44 -5.91 -19.65 17.68
N GLY A 45 -4.73 -19.47 17.14
CA GLY A 45 -3.56 -20.26 17.44
C GLY A 45 -2.28 -19.46 17.25
N ASP A 46 -1.13 -20.12 17.37
CA ASP A 46 0.16 -19.47 17.15
C ASP A 46 0.46 -19.39 15.65
N ASP A 47 0.52 -18.17 15.13
CA ASP A 47 0.80 -17.90 13.72
C ASP A 47 2.24 -18.26 13.33
N VAL A 48 3.20 -18.14 14.25
CA VAL A 48 4.61 -18.48 14.01
C VAL A 48 4.79 -19.97 13.70
N TYR A 49 4.01 -20.82 14.36
CA TYR A 49 4.00 -22.25 14.10
C TYR A 49 2.99 -22.67 13.01
N GLY A 50 2.25 -21.71 12.43
CA GLY A 50 1.20 -22.02 11.47
C GLY A 50 0.00 -22.73 12.07
N GLU A 51 -0.26 -22.54 13.35
CA GLU A 51 -1.31 -23.21 14.12
C GLU A 51 -2.59 -22.37 14.26
N ASP A 52 -2.62 -21.13 13.76
CA ASP A 52 -3.83 -20.32 13.73
C ASP A 52 -4.73 -20.71 12.54
N PRO A 53 -5.85 -21.40 12.77
CA PRO A 53 -6.68 -21.91 11.67
C PRO A 53 -7.40 -20.78 10.94
N THR A 54 -7.65 -19.66 11.60
CA THR A 54 -8.33 -18.50 11.00
C THR A 54 -7.40 -17.75 10.06
N VAL A 55 -6.13 -17.53 10.43
CA VAL A 55 -5.11 -16.92 9.56
C VAL A 55 -4.82 -17.85 8.37
N ASN A 56 -4.59 -19.14 8.62
CA ASN A 56 -4.34 -20.11 7.55
C ASN A 56 -5.48 -20.09 6.52
N ARG A 57 -6.74 -20.12 6.98
CA ARG A 57 -7.90 -20.09 6.09
C ARG A 57 -8.03 -18.77 5.33
N LEU A 58 -7.67 -17.64 5.95
CA LEU A 58 -7.66 -16.32 5.28
C LEU A 58 -6.65 -16.30 4.14
N GLU A 59 -5.43 -16.77 4.37
CA GLU A 59 -4.37 -16.82 3.37
C GLU A 59 -4.71 -17.74 2.20
N GLU A 60 -5.21 -18.94 2.47
CA GLU A 60 -5.70 -19.87 1.44
C GLU A 60 -6.78 -19.22 0.56
N LEU A 61 -7.80 -18.64 1.21
CA LEU A 61 -8.91 -18.01 0.49
C LEU A 61 -8.46 -16.82 -0.35
N ALA A 62 -7.59 -15.97 0.21
CA ALA A 62 -7.05 -14.82 -0.52
C ALA A 62 -6.25 -15.26 -1.75
N ALA A 63 -5.39 -16.27 -1.59
CA ALA A 63 -4.62 -16.84 -2.70
C ALA A 63 -5.54 -17.40 -3.79
N GLU A 64 -6.56 -18.19 -3.40
CA GLU A 64 -7.55 -18.75 -4.32
C GLU A 64 -8.30 -17.66 -5.11
N MET A 65 -8.80 -16.62 -4.41
CA MET A 65 -9.57 -15.54 -5.01
C MET A 65 -8.81 -14.75 -6.08
N VAL A 66 -7.50 -14.59 -5.90
CA VAL A 66 -6.65 -13.85 -6.86
C VAL A 66 -5.85 -14.78 -7.79
N GLY A 67 -6.05 -16.09 -7.70
CA GLY A 67 -5.38 -17.09 -8.55
C GLY A 67 -3.87 -17.14 -8.33
N LYS A 68 -3.41 -16.98 -7.09
CA LYS A 68 -2.01 -17.07 -6.69
C LYS A 68 -1.74 -18.34 -5.90
N GLU A 69 -0.47 -18.74 -5.83
CA GLU A 69 -0.04 -19.96 -5.13
C GLU A 69 -0.06 -19.81 -3.61
N ALA A 70 0.08 -18.59 -3.09
CA ALA A 70 0.07 -18.28 -1.67
C ALA A 70 -0.31 -16.82 -1.41
N ALA A 71 -0.68 -16.53 -0.18
CA ALA A 71 -0.85 -15.18 0.36
C ALA A 71 -0.19 -15.09 1.73
N LEU A 72 0.08 -13.89 2.18
CA LEU A 72 0.62 -13.61 3.51
C LEU A 72 -0.26 -12.56 4.19
N PHE A 73 -0.80 -12.90 5.36
CA PHE A 73 -1.49 -11.94 6.21
C PHE A 73 -0.49 -10.98 6.85
N VAL A 74 -0.79 -9.69 6.82
CA VAL A 74 -0.05 -8.66 7.53
C VAL A 74 -1.01 -7.72 8.25
N PRO A 75 -0.69 -7.23 9.45
CA PRO A 75 -1.60 -6.42 10.26
C PRO A 75 -1.88 -5.02 9.69
N THR A 76 -1.06 -4.54 8.74
CA THR A 76 -1.26 -3.23 8.10
C THR A 76 -0.81 -3.24 6.64
N GLY A 77 -1.43 -2.41 5.80
CA GLY A 77 -1.00 -2.20 4.40
C GLY A 77 0.43 -1.67 4.30
N THR A 78 0.83 -0.77 5.22
CA THR A 78 2.21 -0.27 5.29
C THR A 78 3.22 -1.40 5.51
N MET A 79 2.88 -2.39 6.35
CA MET A 79 3.72 -3.59 6.51
C MET A 79 3.75 -4.43 5.24
N GLY A 80 2.63 -4.55 4.55
CA GLY A 80 2.56 -5.25 3.25
C GLY A 80 3.50 -4.63 2.23
N ASN A 81 3.49 -3.30 2.08
CA ASN A 81 4.41 -2.59 1.21
C ASN A 81 5.87 -2.77 1.63
N ALA A 82 6.17 -2.71 2.93
CA ALA A 82 7.52 -2.93 3.44
C ALA A 82 8.04 -4.35 3.13
N VAL A 83 7.19 -5.37 3.34
CA VAL A 83 7.52 -6.77 3.02
C VAL A 83 7.76 -6.96 1.53
N ALA A 84 6.92 -6.38 0.67
CA ALA A 84 7.08 -6.42 -0.78
C ALA A 84 8.42 -5.79 -1.21
N LEU A 85 8.76 -4.61 -0.68
CA LEU A 85 10.04 -3.95 -0.94
C LEU A 85 11.23 -4.82 -0.53
N LEU A 86 11.21 -5.34 0.69
CA LEU A 86 12.31 -6.17 1.22
C LEU A 86 12.47 -7.49 0.46
N THR A 87 11.39 -7.99 -0.14
CA THR A 87 11.39 -9.22 -0.93
C THR A 87 11.92 -9.01 -2.34
N HIS A 88 11.53 -7.91 -3.00
CA HIS A 88 11.78 -7.69 -4.43
C HIS A 88 12.97 -6.78 -4.74
N CYS A 89 13.38 -5.93 -3.79
CA CYS A 89 14.48 -4.99 -3.99
C CYS A 89 15.71 -5.37 -3.18
N ARG A 90 16.88 -5.24 -3.79
CA ARG A 90 18.15 -5.22 -3.08
C ARG A 90 18.35 -3.83 -2.48
N ARG A 91 19.15 -3.74 -1.43
CA ARG A 91 19.56 -2.45 -0.90
C ARG A 91 20.26 -1.62 -1.98
N GLY A 92 19.77 -0.39 -2.19
CA GLY A 92 20.27 0.51 -3.24
C GLY A 92 19.54 0.40 -4.58
N ASP A 93 18.68 -0.59 -4.77
CA ASP A 93 17.78 -0.60 -5.92
C ASP A 93 16.80 0.56 -5.83
N GLU A 94 16.51 1.20 -6.96
CA GLU A 94 15.51 2.24 -7.08
C GLU A 94 14.12 1.64 -7.28
N ILE A 95 13.09 2.28 -6.71
CA ILE A 95 11.70 1.99 -7.03
C ILE A 95 11.10 3.12 -7.86
N ILE A 96 10.26 2.76 -8.84
CA ILE A 96 9.41 3.72 -9.56
C ILE A 96 8.03 3.72 -8.91
N VAL A 97 7.49 4.90 -8.63
CA VAL A 97 6.23 5.06 -7.91
C VAL A 97 5.49 6.31 -8.39
N GLY A 98 4.16 6.33 -8.27
CA GLY A 98 3.39 7.55 -8.50
C GLY A 98 3.67 8.62 -7.43
N ASP A 99 3.73 9.90 -7.83
CA ASP A 99 4.03 11.02 -6.93
C ASP A 99 2.93 11.28 -5.88
N ARG A 100 1.74 10.69 -6.08
CA ARG A 100 0.60 10.74 -5.15
C ARG A 100 0.31 9.41 -4.46
N ALA A 101 1.16 8.40 -4.67
CA ALA A 101 0.97 7.09 -4.08
C ALA A 101 1.17 7.11 -2.55
N HIS A 102 0.36 6.32 -1.84
CA HIS A 102 0.39 6.22 -0.38
C HIS A 102 1.78 5.85 0.14
N MET A 103 2.42 4.85 -0.47
CA MET A 103 3.74 4.40 -0.04
C MET A 103 4.83 5.46 -0.22
N TYR A 104 4.63 6.43 -1.13
CA TYR A 104 5.55 7.54 -1.34
C TYR A 104 5.33 8.67 -0.34
N LEU A 105 4.06 9.04 -0.07
CA LEU A 105 3.71 10.21 0.73
C LEU A 105 3.51 9.91 2.22
N TYR A 106 2.91 8.76 2.57
CA TYR A 106 2.34 8.55 3.90
C TYR A 106 2.98 7.42 4.72
N GLU A 107 4.06 6.79 4.23
CA GLU A 107 4.72 5.69 4.93
C GLU A 107 6.08 6.09 5.53
N VAL A 108 6.24 7.36 5.87
CA VAL A 108 7.41 7.90 6.61
C VAL A 108 8.74 7.55 5.93
N GLY A 109 8.77 7.63 4.58
CA GLY A 109 9.97 7.29 3.80
C GLY A 109 10.39 5.82 3.93
N GLY A 110 9.41 4.91 4.05
CA GLY A 110 9.64 3.49 4.32
C GLY A 110 10.61 2.82 3.36
N SER A 111 10.54 3.12 2.07
CA SER A 111 11.44 2.57 1.05
C SER A 111 12.91 2.91 1.31
N ALA A 112 13.19 4.16 1.64
CA ALA A 112 14.55 4.60 1.95
C ALA A 112 15.01 4.09 3.33
N ARG A 113 14.14 4.17 4.34
CA ARG A 113 14.49 3.83 5.73
C ARG A 113 14.70 2.34 5.95
N LEU A 114 13.83 1.50 5.39
CA LEU A 114 13.86 0.05 5.65
C LEU A 114 14.78 -0.68 4.67
N ASN A 115 14.72 -0.36 3.40
CA ASN A 115 15.46 -1.08 2.36
C ASN A 115 16.61 -0.27 1.74
N GLY A 116 16.69 1.04 2.01
CA GLY A 116 17.68 1.91 1.35
C GLY A 116 17.37 2.10 -0.14
N SER A 117 16.13 1.95 -0.54
CA SER A 117 15.67 2.12 -1.93
C SER A 117 15.23 3.57 -2.17
N PRO A 118 15.95 4.34 -3.01
CA PRO A 118 15.47 5.65 -3.43
C PRO A 118 14.20 5.49 -4.27
N ALA A 119 13.28 6.45 -4.15
CA ALA A 119 12.06 6.48 -4.93
C ALA A 119 12.18 7.48 -6.09
N ARG A 120 11.96 7.01 -7.32
CA ARG A 120 11.73 7.84 -8.49
C ARG A 120 10.24 8.04 -8.65
N ALA A 121 9.76 9.20 -8.22
CA ALA A 121 8.37 9.56 -8.35
C ALA A 121 8.07 10.08 -9.76
N ILE A 122 7.01 9.57 -10.37
CA ILE A 122 6.48 10.07 -11.64
C ILE A 122 5.04 10.56 -11.44
N PRO A 123 4.61 11.64 -12.13
CA PRO A 123 3.28 12.20 -11.93
C PRO A 123 2.17 11.19 -12.18
N ASN A 124 1.25 11.04 -11.21
CA ASN A 124 0.00 10.34 -11.42
C ASN A 124 -0.91 11.12 -12.37
N GLN A 125 -1.65 10.39 -13.20
CA GLN A 125 -2.75 10.94 -13.96
C GLN A 125 -3.99 11.14 -13.04
N PRO A 126 -5.00 11.91 -13.47
CA PRO A 126 -6.19 12.15 -12.66
C PRO A 126 -6.96 10.88 -12.25
N ASP A 127 -6.79 9.79 -12.97
CA ASP A 127 -7.39 8.48 -12.70
C ASP A 127 -6.48 7.54 -11.87
N GLY A 128 -5.37 8.06 -11.33
CA GLY A 128 -4.39 7.28 -10.55
C GLY A 128 -3.39 6.49 -11.40
N SER A 129 -3.59 6.41 -12.71
CA SER A 129 -2.65 5.70 -13.58
C SER A 129 -1.32 6.46 -13.77
N LEU A 130 -0.32 5.78 -14.31
CA LEU A 130 0.95 6.35 -14.72
C LEU A 130 1.05 6.39 -16.25
N ASP A 131 1.51 7.52 -16.80
CA ASP A 131 1.74 7.65 -18.24
C ASP A 131 2.77 6.61 -18.73
N PRO A 132 2.41 5.71 -19.67
CA PRO A 132 3.31 4.66 -20.12
C PRO A 132 4.59 5.17 -20.80
N ALA A 133 4.55 6.34 -21.41
CA ALA A 133 5.72 6.92 -22.07
C ALA A 133 6.70 7.46 -21.02
N ARG A 134 6.19 8.17 -20.01
CA ARG A 134 6.99 8.63 -18.86
C ARG A 134 7.54 7.47 -18.07
N LEU A 135 6.71 6.44 -17.83
CA LEU A 135 7.15 5.23 -17.14
C LEU A 135 8.32 4.57 -17.87
N ARG A 136 8.22 4.35 -19.20
CA ARG A 136 9.34 3.78 -19.99
C ARG A 136 10.60 4.65 -19.93
N ALA A 137 10.45 5.97 -19.99
CA ALA A 137 11.57 6.89 -19.89
C ALA A 137 12.23 6.94 -18.50
N SER A 138 11.54 6.44 -17.47
CA SER A 138 12.04 6.40 -16.10
C SER A 138 12.89 5.17 -15.81
N PHE A 139 12.85 4.14 -16.66
CA PHE A 139 13.76 3.01 -16.54
C PHE A 139 15.14 3.44 -17.02
N LEU A 140 16.09 3.39 -16.11
CA LEU A 140 17.49 3.68 -16.40
C LEU A 140 18.14 2.43 -17.01
N GLY A 141 19.15 2.64 -17.86
CA GLY A 141 19.91 1.56 -18.46
C GLY A 141 20.86 0.88 -17.46
N ASP A 142 21.63 -0.06 -17.96
CA ASP A 142 22.69 -0.69 -17.17
C ASP A 142 23.93 0.21 -17.20
N ASP A 143 23.96 1.19 -16.31
CA ASP A 143 25.04 2.16 -16.15
C ASP A 143 25.55 2.14 -14.69
N VAL A 144 26.89 2.16 -14.53
CA VAL A 144 27.54 2.13 -13.22
C VAL A 144 27.26 3.35 -12.35
N HIS A 145 26.73 4.43 -12.93
CA HIS A 145 26.38 5.66 -12.21
C HIS A 145 24.91 5.70 -11.79
N GLU A 146 24.08 4.72 -12.21
CA GLU A 146 22.65 4.74 -12.00
C GLU A 146 22.21 3.57 -11.09
N ALA A 147 21.22 3.83 -10.24
CA ALA A 147 20.61 2.78 -9.43
C ALA A 147 19.79 1.84 -10.32
N ARG A 148 19.92 0.54 -10.11
CA ARG A 148 19.09 -0.45 -10.81
C ARG A 148 17.63 -0.27 -10.42
N THR A 149 16.73 -0.16 -11.37
CA THR A 149 15.28 -0.21 -11.09
C THR A 149 14.90 -1.61 -10.64
N GLY A 150 14.52 -1.73 -9.38
CA GLY A 150 14.16 -3.01 -8.75
C GLY A 150 12.67 -3.31 -8.78
N LEU A 151 11.82 -2.28 -8.70
CA LEU A 151 10.38 -2.45 -8.56
C LEU A 151 9.61 -1.28 -9.17
N LEU A 152 8.49 -1.58 -9.80
CA LEU A 152 7.43 -0.63 -10.13
C LEU A 152 6.28 -0.81 -9.13
N CYS A 153 5.91 0.27 -8.44
CA CYS A 153 4.84 0.27 -7.46
C CYS A 153 3.60 0.98 -8.02
N LEU A 154 2.47 0.30 -8.01
CA LEU A 154 1.18 0.83 -8.43
C LEU A 154 0.20 0.77 -7.25
N GLU A 155 -0.72 1.73 -7.19
CA GLU A 155 -1.76 1.79 -6.17
C GLU A 155 -3.13 1.58 -6.81
N ASN A 156 -3.91 0.63 -6.23
CA ASN A 156 -5.27 0.36 -6.63
C ASN A 156 -6.04 -0.21 -5.40
N THR A 157 -7.12 0.41 -4.95
CA THR A 157 -7.73 1.66 -5.44
C THR A 157 -6.91 2.86 -4.96
N HIS A 158 -6.78 3.89 -5.80
CA HIS A 158 -5.91 5.02 -5.50
C HIS A 158 -6.59 6.02 -4.55
N ASN A 159 -5.95 6.35 -3.41
CA ASN A 159 -6.53 7.24 -2.40
C ASN A 159 -6.69 8.70 -2.86
N MET A 160 -5.79 9.17 -3.72
CA MET A 160 -5.65 10.59 -4.05
C MET A 160 -6.10 10.95 -5.47
N CYS A 161 -6.59 9.97 -6.23
CA CYS A 161 -7.00 10.17 -7.61
C CYS A 161 -8.35 9.54 -7.90
#